data_981f4db536ec27b4478db23acb2ba4a5
#
_entry.id   981f4db536ec27b4478db23acb2ba4a5
#
_cell.length_a   1.000
_cell.length_b   1.000
_cell.length_c   1.000
_cell.angle_alpha   90.00
_cell.angle_beta   90.00
_cell.angle_gamma   90.00
#
_symmetry.space_group_name_H-M   'P 1'
#
loop_
_entity.id
_entity.type
_entity.pdbx_description
1 polymer ?
#
loop_
_entity_poly.entity_id
_entity_poly.type
_entity_poly.pdbx_seq_one_letter_code
_entity_poly.pdbx_strand_id
1 'polypeptide(L)'
;DNDQRAIRTRNMAEGTKAVGQMTFALGIIILVIGFGTLIAGIVGISNIMIFIVKDRTKELGIRKALGASPRSIVSIILLESILITAIAGYVGLLMGVGVIKLAEPMLETYFIKDPGVSTTLIIGATITLIVAGGIAGYLPAKKASRIKPIVALRDD
;
A
#
# COMPACT_ATOMS: atom_id res chain seq x y z
N ASP A 1 1.22 -36.92 -43.29
CA ASP A 1 1.05 -36.94 -41.82
C ASP A 1 1.97 -36.00 -41.07
N ASN A 2 3.19 -35.73 -41.56
CA ASN A 2 4.14 -34.85 -40.91
C ASN A 2 3.78 -33.33 -41.00
N ASP A 3 3.16 -32.91 -42.11
CA ASP A 3 2.79 -31.49 -42.29
C ASP A 3 1.62 -31.06 -41.40
N GLN A 4 0.69 -31.93 -41.15
CA GLN A 4 -0.46 -31.62 -40.25
C GLN A 4 -0.02 -31.52 -38.79
N ARG A 5 0.93 -32.33 -38.37
CA ARG A 5 1.51 -32.23 -37.02
C ARG A 5 2.37 -30.95 -36.86
N ALA A 6 3.12 -30.60 -37.87
CA ALA A 6 3.92 -29.36 -37.86
C ALA A 6 3.05 -28.10 -37.82
N ILE A 7 1.96 -28.08 -38.57
CA ILE A 7 0.99 -26.97 -38.55
C ILE A 7 0.29 -26.88 -37.19
N ARG A 8 -0.09 -28.02 -36.61
CA ARG A 8 -0.78 -28.07 -35.32
C ARG A 8 0.12 -27.63 -34.16
N THR A 9 1.39 -28.03 -34.14
CA THR A 9 2.36 -27.60 -33.14
C THR A 9 2.71 -26.11 -33.29
N ARG A 10 2.76 -25.59 -34.50
CA ARG A 10 2.99 -24.17 -34.78
C ARG A 10 1.81 -23.31 -34.29
N ASN A 11 0.58 -23.73 -34.59
CA ASN A 11 -0.63 -23.03 -34.13
C ASN A 11 -0.75 -23.06 -32.59
N MET A 12 -0.38 -24.16 -31.95
CA MET A 12 -0.34 -24.25 -30.49
C MET A 12 0.75 -23.33 -29.91
N ALA A 13 1.93 -23.26 -30.52
CA ALA A 13 3.02 -22.40 -30.09
C ALA A 13 2.68 -20.91 -30.26
N GLU A 14 2.00 -20.55 -31.35
CA GLU A 14 1.51 -19.18 -31.59
C GLU A 14 0.41 -18.81 -30.60
N GLY A 15 -0.53 -19.72 -30.32
CA GLY A 15 -1.56 -19.55 -29.30
C GLY A 15 -1.00 -19.34 -27.89
N THR A 16 0.01 -20.14 -27.51
CA THR A 16 0.65 -20.01 -26.19
C THR A 16 1.41 -18.70 -26.05
N LYS A 17 2.05 -18.22 -27.13
CA LYS A 17 2.72 -16.91 -27.16
C LYS A 17 1.71 -15.76 -27.01
N ALA A 18 0.58 -15.82 -27.72
CA ALA A 18 -0.47 -14.82 -27.63
C ALA A 18 -1.06 -14.74 -26.22
N VAL A 19 -1.36 -15.88 -25.60
CA VAL A 19 -1.83 -15.96 -24.22
C VAL A 19 -0.78 -15.39 -23.27
N GLY A 20 0.50 -15.73 -23.43
CA GLY A 20 1.60 -15.20 -22.63
C GLY A 20 1.73 -13.67 -22.74
N GLN A 21 1.59 -13.11 -23.93
CA GLN A 21 1.61 -11.66 -24.14
C GLN A 21 0.39 -10.98 -23.51
N MET A 22 -0.81 -11.55 -23.60
CA MET A 22 -2.01 -11.03 -22.95
C MET A 22 -1.86 -11.04 -21.43
N THR A 23 -1.37 -12.13 -20.85
CA THR A 23 -1.14 -12.25 -19.41
C THR A 23 -0.10 -11.23 -18.92
N PHE A 24 0.97 -11.03 -19.69
CA PHE A 24 1.98 -10.02 -19.38
C PHE A 24 1.40 -8.60 -19.44
N ALA A 25 0.62 -8.28 -20.48
CA ALA A 25 -0.02 -6.97 -20.60
C ALA A 25 -1.00 -6.69 -19.46
N LEU A 26 -1.83 -7.68 -19.09
CA LEU A 26 -2.74 -7.60 -17.95
C LEU A 26 -1.95 -7.40 -16.64
N GLY A 27 -0.83 -8.11 -16.47
CA GLY A 27 0.06 -7.94 -15.31
C GLY A 27 0.58 -6.51 -15.18
N ILE A 28 0.99 -5.89 -16.28
CA ILE A 28 1.43 -4.49 -16.30
C ILE A 28 0.28 -3.54 -15.92
N ILE A 29 -0.90 -3.74 -16.47
CA ILE A 29 -2.08 -2.90 -16.15
C ILE A 29 -2.41 -2.98 -14.66
N ILE A 30 -2.45 -4.19 -14.11
CA ILE A 30 -2.71 -4.41 -12.68
C ILE A 30 -1.63 -3.73 -11.82
N LEU A 31 -0.36 -3.82 -12.22
CA LEU A 31 0.75 -3.19 -11.51
C LEU A 31 0.63 -1.66 -11.53
N VAL A 32 0.29 -1.06 -12.66
CA VAL A 32 0.11 0.40 -12.80
C VAL A 32 -1.07 0.87 -11.93
N ILE A 33 -2.19 0.16 -11.98
CA ILE A 33 -3.36 0.48 -11.14
C ILE A 33 -3.02 0.33 -9.66
N GLY A 34 -2.38 -0.78 -9.27
CA GLY A 34 -1.96 -1.04 -7.90
C GLY A 34 -1.00 0.01 -7.36
N PHE A 35 -0.02 0.42 -8.16
CA PHE A 35 0.91 1.48 -7.81
C PHE A 35 0.23 2.84 -7.70
N GLY A 36 -0.68 3.17 -8.62
CA GLY A 36 -1.47 4.39 -8.59
C GLY A 36 -2.36 4.49 -7.35
N THR A 37 -3.05 3.40 -6.97
CA THR A 37 -3.87 3.35 -5.76
C THR A 37 -3.03 3.45 -4.49
N LEU A 38 -1.83 2.85 -4.46
CA LEU A 38 -0.89 2.99 -3.35
C LEU A 38 -0.47 4.46 -3.16
N ILE A 39 -0.10 5.14 -4.24
CA ILE A 39 0.24 6.58 -4.19
C ILE A 39 -0.94 7.40 -3.67
N ALA A 40 -2.14 7.16 -4.17
CA ALA A 40 -3.35 7.85 -3.70
C ALA A 40 -3.58 7.62 -2.21
N GLY A 41 -3.37 6.39 -1.71
CA GLY A 41 -3.44 6.06 -0.29
C GLY A 41 -2.40 6.81 0.55
N ILE A 42 -1.15 6.87 0.10
CA ILE A 42 -0.07 7.63 0.77
C ILE A 42 -0.43 9.11 0.89
N VAL A 43 -0.93 9.71 -0.19
CA VAL A 43 -1.35 11.13 -0.19
C VAL A 43 -2.54 11.33 0.75
N GLY A 44 -3.53 10.43 0.72
CA GLY A 44 -4.69 10.49 1.60
C GLY A 44 -4.31 10.46 3.09
N ILE A 45 -3.47 9.49 3.48
CA ILE A 45 -2.98 9.38 4.86
C ILE A 45 -2.15 10.60 5.25
N SER A 46 -1.27 11.07 4.35
CA SER A 46 -0.46 12.26 4.62
C SER A 46 -1.32 13.50 4.88
N ASN A 47 -2.39 13.69 4.12
CA ASN A 47 -3.32 14.81 4.31
C ASN A 47 -4.06 14.71 5.65
N ILE A 48 -4.54 13.52 6.02
CA ILE A 48 -5.20 13.29 7.32
C ILE A 48 -4.22 13.56 8.46
N MET A 49 -2.99 13.06 8.36
CA MET A 49 -1.96 13.27 9.39
C MET A 49 -1.55 14.75 9.54
N ILE A 50 -1.52 15.52 8.43
CA ILE A 50 -1.29 16.98 8.49
C ILE A 50 -2.43 17.66 9.28
N PHE A 51 -3.67 17.23 9.07
CA PHE A 51 -4.82 17.75 9.80
C PHE A 51 -4.72 17.41 11.30
N ILE A 52 -4.43 16.16 11.65
CA ILE A 52 -4.25 15.70 13.03
C ILE A 52 -3.12 16.48 13.73
N VAL A 53 -1.99 16.71 13.04
CA VAL A 53 -0.88 17.50 13.59
C VAL A 53 -1.30 18.95 13.88
N LYS A 54 -2.11 19.54 13.00
CA LYS A 54 -2.65 20.89 13.22
C LYS A 54 -3.58 20.94 14.43
N ASP A 55 -4.48 19.98 14.53
CA ASP A 55 -5.43 19.88 15.65
C ASP A 55 -4.71 19.70 17.01
N ARG A 56 -3.60 18.93 17.03
CA ARG A 56 -2.79 18.69 18.22
C ARG A 56 -1.62 19.67 18.40
N THR A 57 -1.61 20.80 17.69
CA THR A 57 -0.48 21.75 17.71
C THR A 57 -0.17 22.24 19.13
N LYS A 58 -1.20 22.54 19.94
CA LYS A 58 -1.05 22.99 21.34
C LYS A 58 -0.39 21.92 22.21
N GLU A 59 -0.82 20.67 22.11
CA GLU A 59 -0.23 19.54 22.83
C GLU A 59 1.27 19.34 22.47
N LEU A 60 1.56 19.34 21.16
CA LEU A 60 2.93 19.20 20.66
C LEU A 60 3.83 20.37 21.08
N GLY A 61 3.26 21.58 21.14
CA GLY A 61 3.94 22.79 21.64
C GLY A 61 4.29 22.68 23.12
N ILE A 62 3.36 22.20 23.96
CA ILE A 62 3.60 21.96 25.39
C ILE A 62 4.69 20.91 25.59
N ARG A 63 4.62 19.78 24.91
CA ARG A 63 5.68 18.73 24.98
C ARG A 63 7.04 19.28 24.62
N LYS A 64 7.11 20.15 23.63
CA LYS A 64 8.35 20.78 23.19
C LYS A 64 8.87 21.81 24.21
N ALA A 65 7.99 22.57 24.84
CA ALA A 65 8.32 23.49 25.93
C ALA A 65 8.87 22.75 27.16
N LEU A 66 8.39 21.52 27.43
CA LEU A 66 8.87 20.62 28.47
C LEU A 66 10.17 19.88 28.09
N GLY A 67 10.78 20.19 26.95
CA GLY A 67 12.07 19.65 26.55
C GLY A 67 12.05 18.47 25.60
N ALA A 68 10.88 18.11 25.01
CA ALA A 68 10.83 17.06 24.02
C ALA A 68 11.68 17.43 22.79
N SER A 69 12.57 16.53 22.39
CA SER A 69 13.41 16.73 21.21
C SER A 69 12.56 16.69 19.92
N PRO A 70 12.95 17.42 18.87
CA PRO A 70 12.27 17.34 17.57
C PRO A 70 12.20 15.92 17.01
N ARG A 71 13.20 15.09 17.28
CA ARG A 71 13.23 13.67 16.87
C ARG A 71 12.17 12.84 17.58
N SER A 72 11.91 13.11 18.85
CA SER A 72 10.87 12.43 19.63
C SER A 72 9.47 12.71 19.03
N ILE A 73 9.20 13.95 18.64
CA ILE A 73 7.92 14.32 18.00
C ILE A 73 7.78 13.64 16.64
N VAL A 74 8.85 13.65 15.83
CA VAL A 74 8.87 12.98 14.53
C VAL A 74 8.59 11.48 14.68
N SER A 75 9.25 10.81 15.64
CA SER A 75 9.07 9.37 15.83
C SER A 75 7.64 8.98 16.23
N ILE A 76 6.99 9.78 17.09
CA ILE A 76 5.61 9.54 17.50
C ILE A 76 4.66 9.60 16.29
N ILE A 77 4.78 10.64 15.46
CA ILE A 77 3.92 10.83 14.30
C ILE A 77 4.18 9.78 13.22
N LEU A 78 5.45 9.42 13.00
CA LEU A 78 5.81 8.33 12.07
C LEU A 78 5.23 7.00 12.54
N LEU A 79 5.35 6.68 13.84
CA LEU A 79 4.80 5.46 14.40
C LEU A 79 3.29 5.41 14.24
N GLU A 80 2.59 6.51 14.53
CA GLU A 80 1.13 6.63 14.38
C GLU A 80 0.72 6.42 12.92
N SER A 81 1.42 7.02 11.97
CA SER A 81 1.17 6.84 10.53
C SER A 81 1.40 5.39 10.08
N ILE A 82 2.49 4.76 10.52
CA ILE A 82 2.79 3.36 10.19
C ILE A 82 1.73 2.43 10.77
N LEU A 83 1.31 2.65 12.02
CA LEU A 83 0.26 1.85 12.66
C LEU A 83 -1.08 1.95 11.93
N ILE A 84 -1.52 3.16 11.59
CA ILE A 84 -2.77 3.38 10.85
C ILE A 84 -2.68 2.67 9.49
N THR A 85 -1.58 2.84 8.77
CA THR A 85 -1.38 2.22 7.46
C THR A 85 -1.33 0.69 7.57
N ALA A 86 -0.65 0.15 8.58
CA ALA A 86 -0.56 -1.29 8.79
C ALA A 86 -1.94 -1.89 9.08
N ILE A 87 -2.69 -1.30 10.02
CA ILE A 87 -4.04 -1.80 10.38
C ILE A 87 -4.97 -1.75 9.17
N ALA A 88 -5.06 -0.59 8.51
CA ALA A 88 -5.93 -0.43 7.34
C ALA A 88 -5.51 -1.35 6.19
N GLY A 89 -4.20 -1.49 5.96
CA GLY A 89 -3.65 -2.36 4.91
C GLY A 89 -3.89 -3.85 5.20
N TYR A 90 -3.76 -4.28 6.46
CA TYR A 90 -4.10 -5.66 6.83
C TYR A 90 -5.58 -5.97 6.67
N VAL A 91 -6.45 -5.04 7.07
CA VAL A 91 -7.90 -5.17 6.82
C VAL A 91 -8.17 -5.29 5.32
N GLY A 92 -7.55 -4.42 4.50
CA GLY A 92 -7.65 -4.50 3.05
C GLY A 92 -7.14 -5.83 2.47
N LEU A 93 -6.01 -6.33 2.98
CA LEU A 93 -5.46 -7.62 2.58
C LEU A 93 -6.42 -8.77 2.91
N LEU A 94 -6.96 -8.81 4.13
CA LEU A 94 -7.93 -9.82 4.55
C LEU A 94 -9.21 -9.77 3.70
N MET A 95 -9.71 -8.59 3.42
CA MET A 95 -10.87 -8.41 2.52
C MET A 95 -10.55 -8.90 1.11
N GLY A 96 -9.39 -8.54 0.56
CA GLY A 96 -8.95 -8.99 -0.77
C GLY A 96 -8.85 -10.51 -0.88
N VAL A 97 -8.19 -11.14 0.10
CA VAL A 97 -8.10 -12.62 0.19
C VAL A 97 -9.49 -13.25 0.34
N GLY A 98 -10.35 -12.64 1.15
CA GLY A 98 -11.73 -13.10 1.33
C GLY A 98 -12.53 -13.08 0.02
N VAL A 99 -12.42 -12.00 -0.75
CA VAL A 99 -13.08 -11.88 -2.08
C VAL A 99 -12.56 -12.94 -3.04
N ILE A 100 -11.24 -13.18 -3.09
CA ILE A 100 -10.66 -14.22 -3.95
C ILE A 100 -11.20 -15.60 -3.57
N LYS A 101 -11.23 -15.94 -2.27
CA LYS A 101 -11.78 -17.22 -1.80
C LYS A 101 -13.27 -17.40 -2.11
N LEU A 102 -14.05 -16.33 -2.02
CA LEU A 102 -15.48 -16.39 -2.37
C LEU A 102 -15.69 -16.57 -3.89
N ALA A 103 -14.77 -16.06 -4.70
CA ALA A 103 -14.80 -16.21 -6.16
C ALA A 103 -14.22 -17.55 -6.64
N GLU A 104 -13.47 -18.26 -5.79
CA GLU A 104 -12.78 -19.53 -6.12
C GLU A 104 -13.68 -20.56 -6.82
N PRO A 105 -14.91 -20.86 -6.35
CA PRO A 105 -15.78 -21.84 -7.01
C PRO A 105 -16.17 -21.45 -8.44
N MET A 106 -16.23 -20.14 -8.72
CA MET A 106 -16.47 -19.63 -10.08
C MET A 106 -15.21 -19.72 -10.95
N LEU A 107 -14.04 -19.53 -10.36
CA LEU A 107 -12.74 -19.53 -11.05
C LEU A 107 -12.27 -20.94 -11.39
N GLU A 108 -12.55 -21.94 -10.55
CA GLU A 108 -12.23 -23.35 -10.82
C GLU A 108 -12.87 -23.85 -12.14
N THR A 109 -14.05 -23.33 -12.48
CA THR A 109 -14.73 -23.63 -13.73
C THR A 109 -13.93 -23.17 -14.95
N TYR A 110 -13.03 -22.19 -14.79
CA TYR A 110 -12.20 -21.58 -15.83
C TYR A 110 -10.72 -21.99 -15.76
N PHE A 111 -10.37 -23.14 -15.16
CA PHE A 111 -9.01 -23.69 -15.09
C PHE A 111 -8.00 -22.95 -14.20
N ILE A 112 -8.44 -22.08 -13.30
CA ILE A 112 -7.55 -21.47 -12.30
C ILE A 112 -7.59 -22.36 -11.04
N LYS A 113 -6.66 -23.30 -10.96
CA LYS A 113 -6.49 -24.14 -9.76
C LYS A 113 -5.73 -23.38 -8.70
N ASP A 114 -6.30 -23.32 -7.50
CA ASP A 114 -5.68 -22.88 -6.25
C ASP A 114 -5.08 -21.45 -6.31
N PRO A 115 -5.92 -20.39 -6.26
CA PRO A 115 -5.45 -19.01 -6.17
C PRO A 115 -4.90 -18.71 -4.77
N GLY A 116 -4.02 -19.57 -4.27
CA GLY A 116 -3.43 -19.46 -2.95
C GLY A 116 -2.60 -18.20 -2.77
N VAL A 117 -2.79 -17.51 -1.65
CA VAL A 117 -1.95 -16.37 -1.27
C VAL A 117 -0.63 -16.89 -0.70
N SER A 118 0.47 -16.71 -1.42
CA SER A 118 1.77 -17.17 -0.97
C SER A 118 2.26 -16.35 0.25
N THR A 119 3.00 -16.99 1.15
CA THR A 119 3.65 -16.34 2.30
C THR A 119 4.56 -15.19 1.85
N THR A 120 5.23 -15.34 0.71
CA THR A 120 6.07 -14.29 0.11
C THR A 120 5.27 -13.03 -0.21
N LEU A 121 4.03 -13.18 -0.70
CA LEU A 121 3.14 -12.06 -0.99
C LEU A 121 2.72 -11.34 0.30
N ILE A 122 2.41 -12.08 1.37
CA ILE A 122 2.07 -11.50 2.67
C ILE A 122 3.24 -10.68 3.23
N ILE A 123 4.45 -11.24 3.20
CA ILE A 123 5.66 -10.53 3.66
C ILE A 123 5.92 -9.28 2.81
N GLY A 124 5.84 -9.41 1.48
CA GLY A 124 6.00 -8.28 0.56
C GLY A 124 4.98 -7.18 0.79
N ALA A 125 3.71 -7.53 0.98
CA ALA A 125 2.65 -6.59 1.32
C ALA A 125 2.92 -5.89 2.65
N THR A 126 3.33 -6.63 3.68
CA THR A 126 3.67 -6.05 5.00
C THR A 126 4.80 -5.03 4.90
N ILE A 127 5.87 -5.35 4.21
CA ILE A 127 6.99 -4.43 4.00
C ILE A 127 6.53 -3.18 3.24
N THR A 128 5.74 -3.37 2.18
CA THR A 128 5.19 -2.27 1.38
C THR A 128 4.32 -1.34 2.22
N LEU A 129 3.47 -1.88 3.10
CA LEU A 129 2.62 -1.10 4.01
C LEU A 129 3.44 -0.28 5.02
N ILE A 130 4.50 -0.87 5.61
CA ILE A 130 5.39 -0.17 6.54
C ILE A 130 6.10 0.98 5.83
N VAL A 131 6.63 0.73 4.64
CA VAL A 131 7.32 1.76 3.83
C VAL A 131 6.35 2.87 3.43
N ALA A 132 5.16 2.52 2.94
CA ALA A 132 4.12 3.47 2.55
C ALA A 132 3.68 4.34 3.74
N GLY A 133 3.46 3.74 4.92
CA GLY A 133 3.13 4.46 6.15
C GLY A 133 4.23 5.42 6.60
N GLY A 134 5.49 5.00 6.49
CA GLY A 134 6.64 5.85 6.77
C GLY A 134 6.73 7.04 5.81
N ILE A 135 6.52 6.83 4.52
CA ILE A 135 6.49 7.90 3.50
C ILE A 135 5.33 8.86 3.77
N ALA A 136 4.12 8.33 4.01
CA ALA A 136 2.92 9.13 4.29
C ALA A 136 3.09 10.00 5.54
N GLY A 137 3.72 9.46 6.60
CA GLY A 137 3.96 10.16 7.86
C GLY A 137 5.14 11.13 7.85
N TYR A 138 6.05 11.02 6.90
CA TYR A 138 7.27 11.82 6.89
C TYR A 138 7.01 13.34 6.79
N LEU A 139 6.16 13.74 5.86
CA LEU A 139 5.85 15.15 5.64
C LEU A 139 5.14 15.80 6.84
N PRO A 140 4.06 15.22 7.41
CA PRO A 140 3.42 15.73 8.60
C PRO A 140 4.35 15.71 9.82
N ALA A 141 5.15 14.67 10.00
CA ALA A 141 6.13 14.58 11.08
C ALA A 141 7.17 15.70 11.03
N LYS A 142 7.69 15.98 9.83
CA LYS A 142 8.63 17.09 9.62
C LYS A 142 7.99 18.46 9.89
N LYS A 143 6.72 18.66 9.53
CA LYS A 143 5.98 19.88 9.85
C LYS A 143 5.79 20.04 11.35
N ALA A 144 5.39 18.98 12.05
CA ALA A 144 5.19 18.98 13.50
C ALA A 144 6.49 19.32 14.27
N SER A 145 7.62 18.79 13.82
CA SER A 145 8.92 19.07 14.46
C SER A 145 9.35 20.54 14.40
N ARG A 146 8.79 21.32 13.47
CA ARG A 146 9.09 22.75 13.28
C ARG A 146 8.17 23.70 14.04
N ILE A 147 7.15 23.19 14.73
CA ILE A 147 6.24 24.02 15.54
C ILE A 147 7.05 24.73 16.63
N LYS A 148 6.92 26.06 16.70
CA LYS A 148 7.54 26.87 17.76
C LYS A 148 6.65 26.86 18.98
N PRO A 149 7.15 26.55 20.19
CA PRO A 149 6.34 26.50 21.42
C PRO A 149 5.56 27.78 21.71
N ILE A 150 6.17 28.95 21.43
CA ILE A 150 5.59 30.26 21.67
C ILE A 150 4.33 30.50 20.81
N VAL A 151 4.34 30.02 19.54
CA VAL A 151 3.21 30.18 18.63
C VAL A 151 2.06 29.24 19.04
N ALA A 152 2.39 28.02 19.47
CA ALA A 152 1.41 27.02 19.88
C ALA A 152 0.64 27.41 21.17
N LEU A 153 1.19 28.28 22.00
CA LEU A 153 0.58 28.77 23.26
C LEU A 153 -0.15 30.11 23.10
N ARG A 154 0.00 30.79 21.96
CA ARG A 154 -0.58 32.12 21.72
C ARG A 154 -1.86 32.10 20.87
N ASP A 155 -2.14 31.00 20.15
CA ASP A 155 -3.40 30.82 19.41
C ASP A 155 -4.52 30.42 20.40
N ASP A 156 -5.24 31.40 20.89
CA ASP A 156 -6.60 31.31 21.44
C ASP A 156 -7.59 31.71 20.35
#